data_78d063107565b47b8805d472c37a57a8
#
_entry.id   78d063107565b47b8805d472c37a57a8
#
_cell.length_a   1.000
_cell.length_b   1.000
_cell.length_c   1.000
_cell.angle_alpha   90.00
_cell.angle_beta   90.00
_cell.angle_gamma   90.00
#
_symmetry.space_group_name_H-M   'P 1'
#
loop_
_entity.id
_entity.type
_entity.pdbx_description
1 polymer ?
#
loop_
_entity_poly.entity_id
_entity_poly.type
_entity_poly.pdbx_seq_one_letter_code
_entity_poly.pdbx_strand_id
1 'polypeptide(L)'
;MDETIRELHSDLGRKYQRHGPKIEQMWRSLSQEQRIQILRSGAHEGAVLKHAEDTSLENVYKFIPEWNIRDIASPSSDFLLDMLKFRATVPLQTQYTSGFNGRPGDHAHIIDMMHKKNLKLKNASELKNCYTLFITEDGYGQSVKIAASKRDEVLATMKKAMDAQLIVPQATGDLILMRQINLLQLLNIVIEDILDTASTTRTQTKRPKNSSNGATAALSKLSIHSPPTTLELPELVEIARDKSSSLEDIINLISTEPTVLAHEVNFCFFTRPELIADDKGRTMPVHTDKYISGAVFDVVHNSMKTVAMWNYIIQLLALLKDTSDKQFRATVAKELANTCHLEYQRAQTCFKRSVAVGMGGTKWFKRMSTARKDDVARITLKRSPESLTIENPQLHYMLRLCQDETNWSGAVRWFQQLEDLHRAHPLEQDKLSEREHDTLGDLAVIVTFIQSLSQLVQLPVANLKKSQPFVTGYVALDNELRSLKDGLDLGDFAIPIDNLLEPGMADGALAALDQYIEEKTGTKIGYLYQDLVEDCITKLREQHDEQKAKSSEKKVEYITPTAPEPPESQIQQRKQKEKTRPAQPSIYSITPPPPDAAPETDLPPQTKQTFNVTSSTATVFSSLFSRSSTSRGTLPW
;
A
#
# COMPACT_ATOMS: atom_id res chain seq x y z
N MET A 1 -1.53 -5.69 19.38
CA MET A 1 -1.77 -4.59 20.36
C MET A 1 -0.59 -4.36 21.28
N ASP A 2 0.02 -5.40 21.83
CA ASP A 2 1.19 -5.32 22.72
C ASP A 2 2.41 -4.66 22.07
N GLU A 3 2.74 -5.02 20.83
CA GLU A 3 3.82 -4.39 20.04
C GLU A 3 3.52 -2.91 19.78
N THR A 4 2.32 -2.60 19.32
CA THR A 4 1.88 -1.22 19.05
C THR A 4 2.01 -0.30 20.26
N ILE A 5 1.65 -0.78 21.47
CA ILE A 5 1.78 0.03 22.70
C ILE A 5 3.23 0.31 23.01
N ARG A 6 4.10 -0.68 22.88
CA ARG A 6 5.54 -0.50 23.13
C ARG A 6 6.16 0.50 22.16
N GLU A 7 5.80 0.40 20.87
CA GLU A 7 6.22 1.39 19.85
C GLU A 7 5.75 2.81 20.23
N LEU A 8 4.44 3.01 20.45
CA LEU A 8 3.89 4.32 20.78
C LEU A 8 4.49 4.92 22.06
N HIS A 9 4.75 4.08 23.08
CA HIS A 9 5.38 4.51 24.33
C HIS A 9 6.85 4.89 24.13
N SER A 10 7.59 4.09 23.38
CA SER A 10 9.00 4.35 23.02
C SER A 10 9.12 5.66 22.25
N ASP A 11 8.28 5.87 21.24
CA ASP A 11 8.26 7.09 20.44
C ASP A 11 7.94 8.33 21.26
N LEU A 12 6.92 8.23 22.12
CA LEU A 12 6.56 9.32 23.04
C LEU A 12 7.72 9.67 23.97
N GLY A 13 8.39 8.65 24.51
CA GLY A 13 9.55 8.81 25.38
C GLY A 13 10.71 9.51 24.66
N ARG A 14 11.02 9.09 23.45
CA ARG A 14 12.10 9.66 22.61
C ARG A 14 11.81 11.11 22.25
N LYS A 15 10.59 11.42 21.78
CA LYS A 15 10.15 12.78 21.48
C LYS A 15 10.24 13.69 22.70
N TYR A 16 9.74 13.22 23.85
CA TYR A 16 9.79 13.99 25.08
C TYR A 16 11.21 14.21 25.59
N GLN A 17 12.07 13.20 25.55
CA GLN A 17 13.48 13.32 25.94
C GLN A 17 14.21 14.37 25.10
N ARG A 18 13.96 14.39 23.79
CA ARG A 18 14.62 15.30 22.84
C ARG A 18 14.06 16.70 22.90
N HIS A 19 12.74 16.85 22.99
CA HIS A 19 12.04 18.13 22.82
C HIS A 19 11.27 18.62 24.05
N GLY A 20 11.31 17.90 25.17
CA GLY A 20 10.52 18.21 26.37
C GLY A 20 10.54 19.67 26.80
N PRO A 21 11.73 20.29 27.02
CA PRO A 21 11.82 21.71 27.40
C PRO A 21 11.20 22.66 26.35
N LYS A 22 11.38 22.36 25.05
CA LYS A 22 10.82 23.12 23.94
C LYS A 22 9.28 22.99 23.92
N ILE A 23 8.76 21.78 24.11
CA ILE A 23 7.32 21.50 24.17
C ILE A 23 6.67 22.26 25.33
N GLU A 24 7.27 22.23 26.53
CA GLU A 24 6.77 22.98 27.69
C GLU A 24 6.73 24.49 27.45
N GLN A 25 7.83 25.05 26.95
CA GLN A 25 7.93 26.48 26.66
C GLN A 25 6.87 26.90 25.62
N MET A 26 6.72 26.11 24.56
CA MET A 26 5.77 26.39 23.49
C MET A 26 4.34 26.26 23.96
N TRP A 27 3.99 25.18 24.63
CA TRP A 27 2.65 24.99 25.18
C TRP A 27 2.24 26.15 26.08
N ARG A 28 3.15 26.64 26.94
CA ARG A 28 2.90 27.77 27.83
C ARG A 28 2.72 29.10 27.08
N SER A 29 3.35 29.27 25.92
CA SER A 29 3.22 30.47 25.09
C SER A 29 1.95 30.51 24.24
N LEU A 30 1.29 29.36 24.03
CA LEU A 30 0.09 29.27 23.18
C LEU A 30 -1.14 29.90 23.89
N SER A 31 -1.96 30.58 23.09
CA SER A 31 -3.28 31.03 23.53
C SER A 31 -4.21 29.84 23.79
N GLN A 32 -5.26 30.05 24.57
CA GLN A 32 -6.26 29.02 24.84
C GLN A 32 -6.88 28.47 23.54
N GLU A 33 -7.12 29.31 22.56
CA GLU A 33 -7.68 28.93 21.26
C GLU A 33 -6.71 28.03 20.47
N GLN A 34 -5.43 28.37 20.44
CA GLN A 34 -4.39 27.54 19.83
C GLN A 34 -4.26 26.18 20.52
N ARG A 35 -4.27 26.16 21.86
CA ARG A 35 -4.29 24.91 22.64
C ARG A 35 -5.50 24.04 22.30
N ILE A 36 -6.69 24.64 22.19
CA ILE A 36 -7.90 23.93 21.77
C ILE A 36 -7.75 23.35 20.37
N GLN A 37 -7.14 24.09 19.45
CA GLN A 37 -6.93 23.61 18.08
C GLN A 37 -5.99 22.41 18.04
N ILE A 38 -4.87 22.46 18.75
CA ILE A 38 -3.90 21.36 18.86
C ILE A 38 -4.55 20.14 19.54
N LEU A 39 -5.31 20.33 20.60
CA LEU A 39 -6.02 19.23 21.25
C LEU A 39 -7.08 18.62 20.34
N ARG A 40 -7.68 19.39 19.44
CA ARG A 40 -8.64 18.88 18.43
C ARG A 40 -7.97 18.01 17.38
N SER A 41 -6.78 18.36 16.92
CA SER A 41 -6.06 17.49 15.97
C SER A 41 -5.61 16.19 16.62
N GLY A 42 -5.10 16.25 17.87
CA GLY A 42 -4.77 15.06 18.64
C GLY A 42 -5.96 14.12 18.88
N ALA A 43 -7.18 14.65 18.89
CA ALA A 43 -8.39 13.87 19.12
C ALA A 43 -8.91 13.10 17.91
N HIS A 44 -8.20 13.04 16.85
CA HIS A 44 -8.50 12.36 15.63
C HIS A 44 -10.01 12.18 15.33
N GLU A 45 -10.53 12.80 14.27
CA GLU A 45 -11.95 12.79 13.88
C GLU A 45 -12.92 13.43 14.90
N GLY A 46 -12.40 14.19 15.86
CA GLY A 46 -13.22 14.90 16.83
C GLY A 46 -13.85 14.02 17.93
N ALA A 47 -13.45 12.74 17.96
CA ALA A 47 -14.09 11.76 18.85
C ALA A 47 -13.85 12.02 20.36
N VAL A 48 -12.73 12.64 20.75
CA VAL A 48 -12.30 12.68 22.16
C VAL A 48 -12.57 14.02 22.84
N LEU A 49 -13.01 15.05 22.12
CA LEU A 49 -12.96 16.44 22.60
C LEU A 49 -14.28 17.05 23.01
N LYS A 50 -15.33 16.28 23.00
CA LYS A 50 -16.62 16.77 23.45
C LYS A 50 -16.75 16.67 24.96
N HIS A 51 -17.74 17.36 25.50
CA HIS A 51 -18.01 17.36 26.94
C HIS A 51 -18.29 15.96 27.47
N ALA A 52 -18.01 15.72 28.74
CA ALA A 52 -18.23 14.45 29.45
C ALA A 52 -19.66 13.88 29.33
N GLU A 53 -20.63 14.72 29.13
CA GLU A 53 -22.04 14.34 28.95
C GLU A 53 -22.42 14.06 27.49
N ASP A 54 -21.52 14.31 26.55
CA ASP A 54 -21.76 14.04 25.12
C ASP A 54 -21.62 12.56 24.83
N THR A 55 -22.76 11.88 24.74
CA THR A 55 -22.83 10.45 24.42
C THR A 55 -22.45 10.12 22.97
N SER A 56 -22.33 11.13 22.09
CA SER A 56 -21.91 10.91 20.69
C SER A 56 -20.44 10.52 20.55
N LEU A 57 -19.63 10.68 21.59
CA LEU A 57 -18.24 10.20 21.64
C LEU A 57 -18.13 8.68 21.82
N GLU A 58 -19.24 8.01 21.98
CA GLU A 58 -19.30 6.55 22.12
C GLU A 58 -18.29 6.00 23.15
N ASN A 59 -17.52 5.01 22.70
CA ASN A 59 -16.62 4.27 23.59
C ASN A 59 -15.31 4.99 23.88
N VAL A 60 -14.83 5.87 23.01
CA VAL A 60 -13.51 6.53 23.19
C VAL A 60 -13.53 7.43 24.42
N TYR A 61 -14.58 8.22 24.60
CA TYR A 61 -14.73 9.04 25.80
C TYR A 61 -14.69 8.21 27.10
N LYS A 62 -15.22 7.00 27.08
CA LYS A 62 -15.20 6.10 28.24
C LYS A 62 -13.79 5.62 28.58
N PHE A 63 -12.92 5.48 27.55
CA PHE A 63 -11.53 5.03 27.73
C PHE A 63 -10.60 6.14 28.21
N ILE A 64 -10.85 7.41 27.85
CA ILE A 64 -10.00 8.55 28.19
C ILE A 64 -10.84 9.66 28.83
N PRO A 65 -11.39 9.43 30.02
CA PRO A 65 -12.28 10.40 30.68
C PRO A 65 -11.57 11.67 31.15
N GLU A 66 -10.26 11.63 31.33
CA GLU A 66 -9.45 12.79 31.69
C GLU A 66 -9.17 13.75 30.54
N TRP A 67 -9.49 13.39 29.31
CA TRP A 67 -9.28 14.24 28.12
C TRP A 67 -10.39 15.27 27.96
N ASN A 68 -10.43 16.26 28.88
CA ASN A 68 -11.39 17.36 28.85
C ASN A 68 -10.71 18.62 28.29
N ILE A 69 -11.13 19.06 27.13
CA ILE A 69 -10.50 20.18 26.41
C ILE A 69 -10.52 21.48 27.19
N ARG A 70 -11.56 21.74 27.99
CA ARG A 70 -11.68 22.98 28.78
C ARG A 70 -10.64 23.05 29.87
N ASP A 71 -10.45 21.92 30.57
CA ASP A 71 -9.51 21.85 31.69
C ASP A 71 -8.07 21.82 31.21
N ILE A 72 -7.80 21.09 30.13
CA ILE A 72 -6.46 20.95 29.55
C ILE A 72 -6.01 22.23 28.84
N ALA A 73 -6.89 22.89 28.09
CA ALA A 73 -6.57 24.10 27.34
C ALA A 73 -6.45 25.36 28.19
N SER A 74 -6.86 25.34 29.47
CA SER A 74 -6.76 26.50 30.36
C SER A 74 -5.30 26.98 30.42
N PRO A 75 -5.02 28.31 30.29
CA PRO A 75 -3.66 28.85 30.39
C PRO A 75 -2.99 28.57 31.75
N SER A 76 -3.78 28.41 32.80
CA SER A 76 -3.29 28.09 34.15
C SER A 76 -3.10 26.59 34.41
N SER A 77 -3.41 25.73 33.43
CA SER A 77 -3.38 24.28 33.61
C SER A 77 -2.06 23.69 33.06
N ASP A 78 -1.32 23.04 33.93
CA ASP A 78 -0.17 22.19 33.54
C ASP A 78 -0.58 20.72 33.34
N PHE A 79 -1.88 20.45 33.30
CA PHE A 79 -2.41 19.08 33.23
C PHE A 79 -1.85 18.26 32.04
N LEU A 80 -1.82 18.86 30.84
CA LEU A 80 -1.27 18.20 29.67
C LEU A 80 0.23 17.90 29.85
N LEU A 81 0.99 18.85 30.37
CA LEU A 81 2.43 18.71 30.58
C LEU A 81 2.75 17.61 31.59
N ASP A 82 2.02 17.58 32.71
CA ASP A 82 2.16 16.55 33.74
C ASP A 82 1.80 15.16 33.20
N MET A 83 0.69 15.05 32.46
CA MET A 83 0.27 13.80 31.83
C MET A 83 1.28 13.35 30.79
N LEU A 84 1.73 14.27 29.95
CA LEU A 84 2.71 13.99 28.89
C LEU A 84 4.03 13.49 29.49
N LYS A 85 4.57 14.21 30.49
CA LYS A 85 5.79 13.81 31.19
C LYS A 85 5.65 12.42 31.80
N PHE A 86 4.54 12.16 32.50
CA PHE A 86 4.28 10.87 33.10
C PHE A 86 4.21 9.76 32.07
N ARG A 87 3.44 9.96 30.99
CA ARG A 87 3.26 8.96 29.93
C ARG A 87 4.53 8.68 29.11
N ALA A 88 5.40 9.68 28.98
CA ALA A 88 6.66 9.58 28.25
C ALA A 88 7.80 8.94 29.05
N THR A 89 7.82 9.14 30.40
CA THR A 89 8.99 8.77 31.20
C THR A 89 8.78 7.59 32.14
N VAL A 90 7.52 7.23 32.41
CA VAL A 90 7.18 6.16 33.35
C VAL A 90 6.93 4.85 32.61
N PRO A 91 7.50 3.70 33.06
CA PRO A 91 7.27 2.41 32.42
C PRO A 91 5.79 2.04 32.34
N LEU A 92 5.38 1.35 31.27
CA LEU A 92 3.98 0.93 31.04
C LEU A 92 3.38 0.15 32.20
N GLN A 93 4.17 -0.70 32.85
CA GLN A 93 3.73 -1.46 34.02
C GLN A 93 3.36 -0.56 35.21
N THR A 94 4.08 0.53 35.43
CA THR A 94 3.75 1.52 36.46
C THR A 94 2.50 2.32 36.05
N GLN A 95 2.37 2.69 34.78
CA GLN A 95 1.18 3.37 34.26
C GLN A 95 -0.08 2.49 34.37
N TYR A 96 0.07 1.18 34.29
CA TYR A 96 -1.01 0.23 34.49
C TYR A 96 -1.58 0.28 35.90
N THR A 97 -0.71 0.38 36.92
CA THR A 97 -1.10 0.35 38.36
C THR A 97 -1.38 1.72 38.95
N SER A 98 -0.70 2.76 38.51
CA SER A 98 -0.79 4.13 39.05
C SER A 98 -0.79 5.16 37.92
N GLY A 99 -1.54 6.25 38.14
CA GLY A 99 -1.58 7.40 37.26
C GLY A 99 -0.75 8.58 37.77
N PHE A 100 -0.62 9.64 36.99
CA PHE A 100 0.11 10.84 37.38
C PHE A 100 -0.61 11.59 38.49
N ASN A 101 0.16 12.27 39.34
CA ASN A 101 -0.35 13.09 40.45
C ASN A 101 -1.33 12.34 41.39
N GLY A 102 -1.05 11.05 41.66
CA GLY A 102 -1.87 10.23 42.57
C GLY A 102 -3.20 9.75 41.97
N ARG A 103 -3.40 9.88 40.66
CA ARG A 103 -4.58 9.38 39.97
C ARG A 103 -4.53 7.84 39.85
N PRO A 104 -5.68 7.20 39.64
CA PRO A 104 -5.71 5.77 39.40
C PRO A 104 -4.98 5.39 38.08
N GLY A 105 -4.35 4.23 38.08
CA GLY A 105 -3.72 3.66 36.86
C GLY A 105 -4.76 3.19 35.85
N ASP A 106 -4.29 2.79 34.68
CA ASP A 106 -5.15 2.40 33.55
C ASP A 106 -6.06 1.20 33.88
N HIS A 107 -5.55 0.25 34.68
CA HIS A 107 -6.33 -0.86 35.16
C HIS A 107 -7.52 -0.38 36.03
N ALA A 108 -7.26 0.45 37.01
CA ALA A 108 -8.30 0.94 37.92
C ALA A 108 -9.36 1.77 37.19
N HIS A 109 -8.96 2.58 36.19
CA HIS A 109 -9.90 3.31 35.33
C HIS A 109 -10.85 2.37 34.56
N ILE A 110 -10.32 1.29 33.97
CA ILE A 110 -11.15 0.33 33.22
C ILE A 110 -12.09 -0.42 34.17
N ILE A 111 -11.61 -0.87 35.33
CA ILE A 111 -12.45 -1.56 36.32
C ILE A 111 -13.58 -0.65 36.83
N ASP A 112 -13.26 0.61 37.16
CA ASP A 112 -14.26 1.59 37.57
C ASP A 112 -15.31 1.87 36.49
N MET A 113 -14.85 2.01 35.24
CA MET A 113 -15.72 2.17 34.09
C MET A 113 -16.63 0.95 33.87
N MET A 114 -16.10 -0.27 34.00
CA MET A 114 -16.90 -1.49 33.89
C MET A 114 -17.98 -1.56 34.98
N HIS A 115 -17.65 -1.21 36.21
CA HIS A 115 -18.58 -1.25 37.33
C HIS A 115 -19.63 -0.14 37.23
N LYS A 116 -19.23 1.13 37.02
CA LYS A 116 -20.13 2.28 36.97
C LYS A 116 -20.99 2.36 35.72
N LYS A 117 -20.50 1.91 34.58
CA LYS A 117 -21.18 2.03 33.30
C LYS A 117 -21.85 0.74 32.82
N ASN A 118 -21.81 -0.34 33.63
CA ASN A 118 -22.39 -1.64 33.30
C ASN A 118 -21.97 -2.12 31.91
N LEU A 119 -20.65 -2.01 31.59
CA LEU A 119 -20.11 -2.29 30.26
C LEU A 119 -20.28 -3.79 29.95
N LYS A 120 -21.04 -4.12 28.91
CA LYS A 120 -21.16 -5.48 28.42
C LYS A 120 -20.00 -5.76 27.47
N LEU A 121 -19.13 -6.73 27.84
CA LEU A 121 -18.05 -7.18 26.98
C LEU A 121 -18.62 -8.06 25.86
N LYS A 122 -18.48 -7.61 24.62
CA LYS A 122 -18.78 -8.43 23.45
C LYS A 122 -17.69 -9.50 23.30
N ASN A 123 -18.10 -10.72 22.85
CA ASN A 123 -17.19 -11.85 22.61
C ASN A 123 -16.48 -12.43 23.84
N ALA A 124 -16.97 -12.17 25.05
CA ALA A 124 -16.39 -12.74 26.26
C ALA A 124 -16.37 -14.29 26.27
N SER A 125 -17.33 -14.93 25.61
CA SER A 125 -17.38 -16.37 25.42
C SER A 125 -16.28 -16.92 24.50
N GLU A 126 -15.89 -16.17 23.47
CA GLU A 126 -14.82 -16.52 22.53
C GLU A 126 -13.44 -16.45 23.20
N LEU A 127 -13.30 -15.53 24.16
CA LEU A 127 -12.08 -15.32 24.94
C LEU A 127 -12.02 -16.13 26.23
N LYS A 128 -12.84 -17.17 26.33
CA LYS A 128 -12.82 -18.07 27.49
C LYS A 128 -11.46 -18.73 27.64
N ASN A 129 -10.91 -18.70 28.87
CA ASN A 129 -9.57 -19.15 29.23
C ASN A 129 -8.41 -18.41 28.53
N CYS A 130 -8.67 -17.21 28.03
CA CYS A 130 -7.64 -16.32 27.51
C CYS A 130 -7.37 -15.20 28.53
N TYR A 131 -6.10 -14.94 28.79
CA TYR A 131 -5.65 -13.99 29.79
C TYR A 131 -4.58 -13.06 29.19
N THR A 132 -4.57 -11.79 29.59
CA THR A 132 -3.56 -10.82 29.23
C THR A 132 -2.61 -10.59 30.39
N LEU A 133 -1.31 -10.54 30.09
CA LEU A 133 -0.22 -10.44 31.06
C LEU A 133 0.29 -8.99 31.13
N PHE A 134 0.48 -8.47 32.35
CA PHE A 134 1.04 -7.14 32.63
C PHE A 134 2.20 -7.23 33.65
N ILE A 135 2.90 -8.37 33.69
CA ILE A 135 3.88 -8.68 34.73
C ILE A 135 5.26 -8.10 34.41
N THR A 136 5.73 -8.24 33.19
CA THR A 136 7.07 -7.85 32.77
C THR A 136 7.00 -6.89 31.59
N GLU A 137 8.06 -6.12 31.37
CA GLU A 137 8.13 -5.17 30.28
C GLU A 137 8.11 -5.87 28.91
N ASP A 138 8.87 -6.97 28.75
CA ASP A 138 8.95 -7.74 27.53
C ASP A 138 7.63 -8.49 27.18
N GLY A 139 6.91 -8.93 28.20
CA GLY A 139 5.62 -9.65 28.06
C GLY A 139 4.39 -8.76 28.26
N TYR A 140 4.57 -7.44 28.35
CA TYR A 140 3.48 -6.52 28.60
C TYR A 140 2.41 -6.56 27.50
N GLY A 141 1.17 -6.83 27.90
CA GLY A 141 0.04 -6.87 26.97
C GLY A 141 -0.10 -8.17 26.17
N GLN A 142 0.78 -9.15 26.34
CA GLN A 142 0.68 -10.44 25.66
C GLN A 142 -0.53 -11.23 26.15
N SER A 143 -1.24 -11.87 25.21
CA SER A 143 -2.40 -12.70 25.50
C SER A 143 -2.05 -14.19 25.43
N VAL A 144 -2.41 -14.93 26.45
CA VAL A 144 -2.14 -16.36 26.58
C VAL A 144 -3.45 -17.13 26.70
N LYS A 145 -3.60 -18.20 25.94
CA LYS A 145 -4.74 -19.11 26.01
C LYS A 145 -4.35 -20.36 26.79
N ILE A 146 -5.06 -20.64 27.88
CA ILE A 146 -4.84 -21.81 28.74
C ILE A 146 -5.71 -22.95 28.23
N ALA A 147 -5.10 -24.12 27.98
CA ALA A 147 -5.83 -25.33 27.63
C ALA A 147 -6.76 -25.75 28.77
N ALA A 148 -8.00 -26.15 28.46
CA ALA A 148 -9.01 -26.51 29.46
C ALA A 148 -8.54 -27.61 30.40
N SER A 149 -7.75 -28.58 29.91
CA SER A 149 -7.20 -29.71 30.68
C SER A 149 -6.14 -29.32 31.73
N LYS A 150 -5.44 -28.17 31.52
CA LYS A 150 -4.38 -27.69 32.42
C LYS A 150 -4.79 -26.44 33.20
N ARG A 151 -6.07 -26.04 33.09
CA ARG A 151 -6.55 -24.77 33.61
C ARG A 151 -6.28 -24.59 35.09
N ASP A 152 -6.68 -25.56 35.90
CA ASP A 152 -6.63 -25.45 37.37
C ASP A 152 -5.18 -25.45 37.88
N GLU A 153 -4.30 -26.21 37.26
CA GLU A 153 -2.86 -26.23 37.57
C GLU A 153 -2.19 -24.91 37.26
N VAL A 154 -2.42 -24.37 36.03
CA VAL A 154 -1.84 -23.13 35.58
C VAL A 154 -2.40 -21.94 36.38
N LEU A 155 -3.71 -21.91 36.67
CA LEU A 155 -4.31 -20.85 37.47
C LEU A 155 -3.81 -20.90 38.93
N ALA A 156 -3.53 -22.06 39.49
CA ALA A 156 -2.92 -22.17 40.85
C ALA A 156 -1.51 -21.55 40.86
N THR A 157 -0.71 -21.78 39.81
CA THR A 157 0.62 -21.18 39.66
C THR A 157 0.56 -19.66 39.47
N MET A 158 -0.42 -19.17 38.71
CA MET A 158 -0.62 -17.75 38.40
C MET A 158 -1.40 -16.99 39.49
N LYS A 159 -1.89 -17.66 40.53
CA LYS A 159 -2.81 -17.09 41.51
C LYS A 159 -2.32 -15.79 42.14
N LYS A 160 -1.05 -15.71 42.56
CA LYS A 160 -0.48 -14.50 43.16
C LYS A 160 -0.51 -13.31 42.20
N ALA A 161 -0.22 -13.52 40.92
CA ALA A 161 -0.25 -12.47 39.91
C ALA A 161 -1.70 -12.07 39.53
N MET A 162 -2.63 -13.03 39.57
CA MET A 162 -4.07 -12.74 39.38
C MET A 162 -4.64 -11.98 40.57
N ASP A 163 -4.29 -12.36 41.80
CA ASP A 163 -4.71 -11.65 43.01
C ASP A 163 -4.15 -10.20 43.05
N ALA A 164 -2.93 -10.03 42.50
CA ALA A 164 -2.32 -8.70 42.29
C ALA A 164 -2.85 -7.98 41.03
N GLN A 165 -3.79 -8.60 40.30
CA GLN A 165 -4.39 -8.08 39.07
C GLN A 165 -3.40 -7.82 37.93
N LEU A 166 -2.20 -8.42 37.95
CA LEU A 166 -1.20 -8.37 36.89
C LEU A 166 -1.48 -9.36 35.75
N ILE A 167 -2.43 -10.27 35.96
CA ILE A 167 -3.01 -11.18 34.96
C ILE A 167 -4.51 -10.99 35.02
N VAL A 168 -5.10 -10.53 33.94
CA VAL A 168 -6.54 -10.29 33.84
C VAL A 168 -7.16 -11.08 32.68
N PRO A 169 -8.49 -11.35 32.70
CA PRO A 169 -9.16 -11.90 31.52
C PRO A 169 -8.88 -11.05 30.28
N GLN A 170 -8.63 -11.71 29.14
CA GLN A 170 -8.25 -11.00 27.91
C GLN A 170 -9.27 -9.94 27.51
N ALA A 171 -10.57 -10.17 27.70
CA ALA A 171 -11.57 -9.15 27.41
C ALA A 171 -11.38 -7.85 28.20
N THR A 172 -10.90 -7.93 29.44
CA THR A 172 -10.53 -6.76 30.25
C THR A 172 -9.18 -6.19 29.80
N GLY A 173 -8.21 -7.07 29.53
CA GLY A 173 -6.89 -6.69 29.03
C GLY A 173 -6.98 -5.90 27.74
N ASP A 174 -7.80 -6.34 26.79
CA ASP A 174 -8.01 -5.63 25.52
C ASP A 174 -8.56 -4.21 25.71
N LEU A 175 -9.41 -3.99 26.71
CA LEU A 175 -9.91 -2.64 27.03
C LEU A 175 -8.81 -1.73 27.62
N ILE A 176 -7.95 -2.30 28.48
CA ILE A 176 -6.82 -1.56 29.05
C ILE A 176 -5.83 -1.18 27.97
N LEU A 177 -5.46 -2.13 27.11
CA LEU A 177 -4.56 -1.90 25.98
C LEU A 177 -5.13 -0.87 25.01
N MET A 178 -6.43 -0.94 24.72
CA MET A 178 -7.11 0.05 23.85
C MET A 178 -7.08 1.46 24.45
N ARG A 179 -7.28 1.58 25.77
CA ARG A 179 -7.13 2.87 26.46
C ARG A 179 -5.72 3.44 26.29
N GLN A 180 -4.70 2.61 26.52
CA GLN A 180 -3.31 3.03 26.41
C GLN A 180 -2.93 3.40 24.97
N ILE A 181 -3.33 2.59 23.98
CA ILE A 181 -3.11 2.90 22.55
C ILE A 181 -3.70 4.27 22.21
N ASN A 182 -4.99 4.48 22.52
CA ASN A 182 -5.66 5.73 22.20
C ASN A 182 -4.96 6.93 22.85
N LEU A 183 -4.60 6.81 24.14
CA LEU A 183 -3.97 7.91 24.87
C LEU A 183 -2.56 8.22 24.36
N LEU A 184 -1.73 7.20 24.17
CA LEU A 184 -0.36 7.38 23.66
C LEU A 184 -0.36 7.92 22.22
N GLN A 185 -1.27 7.46 21.38
CA GLN A 185 -1.43 7.97 20.01
C GLN A 185 -1.83 9.45 20.02
N LEU A 186 -2.82 9.83 20.85
CA LEU A 186 -3.25 11.22 20.98
C LEU A 186 -2.10 12.13 21.45
N LEU A 187 -1.31 11.69 22.43
CA LEU A 187 -0.17 12.47 22.93
C LEU A 187 0.94 12.61 21.89
N ASN A 188 1.23 11.57 21.09
CA ASN A 188 2.18 11.65 19.99
C ASN A 188 1.75 12.69 18.94
N ILE A 189 0.47 12.73 18.55
CA ILE A 189 -0.09 13.73 17.63
C ILE A 189 0.03 15.13 18.22
N VAL A 190 -0.34 15.31 19.49
CA VAL A 190 -0.29 16.61 20.18
C VAL A 190 1.13 17.16 20.25
N ILE A 191 2.13 16.32 20.51
CA ILE A 191 3.55 16.75 20.48
C ILE A 191 3.93 17.26 19.10
N GLU A 192 3.62 16.52 18.06
CA GLU A 192 3.93 16.90 16.68
C GLU A 192 3.28 18.26 16.34
N ASP A 193 2.01 18.45 16.64
CA ASP A 193 1.32 19.72 16.40
C ASP A 193 1.87 20.89 17.24
N ILE A 194 2.30 20.66 18.50
CA ILE A 194 2.97 21.70 19.28
C ILE A 194 4.28 22.11 18.61
N LEU A 195 5.07 21.14 18.15
CA LEU A 195 6.35 21.39 17.48
C LEU A 195 6.15 22.05 16.11
N ASP A 196 5.15 21.62 15.34
CA ASP A 196 4.78 22.20 14.04
C ASP A 196 4.30 23.66 14.15
N THR A 197 3.60 24.00 15.21
CA THR A 197 3.13 25.38 15.43
C THR A 197 4.29 26.36 15.61
N ALA A 198 5.47 25.87 16.05
CA ALA A 198 6.70 26.66 16.17
C ALA A 198 7.54 26.69 14.90
N SER A 199 7.24 25.84 13.95
CA SER A 199 7.97 25.79 12.69
C SER A 199 7.56 26.99 11.83
N THR A 200 8.48 27.93 11.64
CA THR A 200 8.31 29.08 10.72
C THR A 200 8.34 28.66 9.25
N THR A 201 8.58 27.39 8.97
CA THR A 201 8.82 26.81 7.64
C THR A 201 7.55 26.41 6.91
N ARG A 202 6.40 26.27 7.59
CA ARG A 202 5.11 25.92 6.95
C ARG A 202 4.66 26.88 5.85
N THR A 203 5.22 28.10 5.82
CA THR A 203 4.94 29.14 4.81
C THR A 203 5.91 29.13 3.63
N GLN A 204 7.00 28.36 3.65
CA GLN A 204 8.05 28.40 2.62
C GLN A 204 8.14 27.15 1.72
N THR A 205 7.47 26.06 2.04
CA THR A 205 7.52 24.83 1.24
C THR A 205 6.55 24.88 0.05
N LYS A 206 6.81 25.73 -0.92
CA LYS A 206 6.20 25.62 -2.24
C LYS A 206 7.19 24.87 -3.15
N ARG A 207 6.77 23.70 -3.63
CA ARG A 207 7.47 22.94 -4.68
C ARG A 207 7.79 23.87 -5.86
N PRO A 208 8.94 23.75 -6.52
CA PRO A 208 9.22 24.51 -7.73
C PRO A 208 8.11 24.31 -8.75
N LYS A 209 7.55 25.38 -9.29
CA LYS A 209 6.39 25.38 -10.21
C LYS A 209 6.57 24.60 -11.52
N ASN A 210 7.74 24.02 -11.77
CA ASN A 210 8.04 23.34 -13.04
C ASN A 210 7.28 22.02 -13.26
N SER A 211 6.78 21.35 -12.21
CA SER A 211 6.00 20.12 -12.37
C SER A 211 4.54 20.38 -12.79
N SER A 212 3.98 21.54 -12.44
CA SER A 212 2.60 21.87 -12.77
C SER A 212 2.37 22.11 -14.27
N ASN A 213 3.38 22.60 -14.99
CA ASN A 213 3.27 22.90 -16.42
C ASN A 213 3.14 21.63 -17.28
N GLY A 214 3.86 20.56 -16.92
CA GLY A 214 3.77 19.26 -17.62
C GLY A 214 2.42 18.58 -17.40
N ALA A 215 1.89 18.63 -16.18
CA ALA A 215 0.60 18.07 -15.83
C ALA A 215 -0.56 18.77 -16.54
N THR A 216 -0.57 20.10 -16.55
CA THR A 216 -1.58 20.92 -17.26
C THR A 216 -1.51 20.70 -18.77
N ALA A 217 -0.31 20.59 -19.35
CA ALA A 217 -0.13 20.29 -20.76
C ALA A 217 -0.60 18.88 -21.13
N ALA A 218 -0.41 17.87 -20.25
CA ALA A 218 -0.90 16.53 -20.47
C ALA A 218 -2.44 16.44 -20.39
N LEU A 219 -3.05 17.13 -19.42
CA LEU A 219 -4.51 17.22 -19.29
C LEU A 219 -5.14 17.88 -20.52
N SER A 220 -4.57 19.00 -21.01
CA SER A 220 -5.10 19.68 -22.19
C SER A 220 -4.98 18.88 -23.49
N LYS A 221 -3.98 18.00 -23.61
CA LYS A 221 -3.87 17.05 -24.75
C LYS A 221 -4.95 15.96 -24.75
N LEU A 222 -5.51 15.62 -23.60
CA LEU A 222 -6.62 14.66 -23.48
C LEU A 222 -7.99 15.28 -23.77
N SER A 223 -8.09 16.60 -23.90
CA SER A 223 -9.35 17.29 -24.18
C SER A 223 -9.97 16.85 -25.52
N ILE A 224 -11.30 16.74 -25.56
CA ILE A 224 -12.07 16.43 -26.79
C ILE A 224 -11.81 17.44 -27.91
N HIS A 225 -11.49 18.67 -27.55
CA HIS A 225 -11.27 19.77 -28.50
C HIS A 225 -9.83 19.86 -29.02
N SER A 226 -8.92 19.02 -28.53
CA SER A 226 -7.56 18.95 -29.06
C SER A 226 -7.56 18.17 -30.37
N PRO A 227 -7.00 18.69 -31.49
CA PRO A 227 -6.88 17.93 -32.71
C PRO A 227 -6.04 16.68 -32.44
N PRO A 228 -6.38 15.51 -33.02
CA PRO A 228 -5.57 14.31 -32.89
C PRO A 228 -4.21 14.56 -33.51
N THR A 229 -3.20 14.82 -32.69
CA THR A 229 -1.83 14.96 -33.12
C THR A 229 -1.29 13.55 -33.34
N THR A 230 -1.09 13.16 -34.59
CA THR A 230 -0.37 11.93 -34.93
C THR A 230 1.12 12.18 -34.63
N LEU A 231 1.52 11.81 -33.41
CA LEU A 231 2.94 11.89 -33.02
C LEU A 231 3.73 10.80 -33.75
N GLU A 232 4.96 11.09 -34.13
CA GLU A 232 5.88 10.09 -34.64
C GLU A 232 6.63 9.38 -33.50
N LEU A 233 7.21 8.22 -33.79
CA LEU A 233 7.97 7.45 -32.80
C LEU A 233 9.14 8.24 -32.15
N PRO A 234 9.93 9.06 -32.91
CA PRO A 234 10.94 9.92 -32.29
C PRO A 234 10.38 10.92 -31.28
N GLU A 235 9.21 11.49 -31.55
CA GLU A 235 8.56 12.43 -30.62
C GLU A 235 8.12 11.76 -29.33
N LEU A 236 7.65 10.51 -29.39
CA LEU A 236 7.36 9.71 -28.20
C LEU A 236 8.60 9.40 -27.37
N VAL A 237 9.74 9.15 -28.03
CA VAL A 237 11.03 8.98 -27.34
C VAL A 237 11.40 10.24 -26.58
N GLU A 238 11.24 11.42 -27.21
CA GLU A 238 11.52 12.70 -26.54
C GLU A 238 10.58 12.94 -25.36
N ILE A 239 9.28 12.68 -25.49
CA ILE A 239 8.33 12.78 -24.37
C ILE A 239 8.74 11.86 -23.21
N ALA A 240 9.18 10.65 -23.50
CA ALA A 240 9.64 9.71 -22.46
C ALA A 240 10.95 10.19 -21.82
N ARG A 241 11.88 10.77 -22.58
CA ARG A 241 13.12 11.38 -22.08
C ARG A 241 12.85 12.59 -21.20
N ASP A 242 11.99 13.50 -21.65
CA ASP A 242 11.59 14.67 -20.87
C ASP A 242 11.00 14.25 -19.50
N LYS A 243 10.16 13.18 -19.51
CA LYS A 243 9.62 12.67 -18.25
C LYS A 243 10.70 12.03 -17.37
N SER A 244 11.62 11.25 -17.94
CA SER A 244 12.73 10.66 -17.18
C SER A 244 13.64 11.75 -16.60
N SER A 245 14.03 12.73 -17.40
CA SER A 245 14.84 13.87 -16.95
C SER A 245 14.16 14.67 -15.84
N SER A 246 12.87 14.95 -15.97
CA SER A 246 12.10 15.63 -14.92
C SER A 246 12.07 14.83 -13.60
N LEU A 247 12.03 13.49 -13.67
CA LEU A 247 12.07 12.63 -12.48
C LEU A 247 13.48 12.58 -11.88
N GLU A 248 14.51 12.57 -12.69
CA GLU A 248 15.92 12.66 -12.25
C GLU A 248 16.20 14.01 -11.57
N ASP A 249 15.65 15.10 -12.09
CA ASP A 249 15.72 16.41 -11.45
C ASP A 249 15.04 16.40 -10.07
N ILE A 250 13.89 15.73 -9.93
CA ILE A 250 13.22 15.57 -8.64
C ILE A 250 14.09 14.76 -7.66
N ILE A 251 14.73 13.69 -8.11
CA ILE A 251 15.66 12.91 -7.26
C ILE A 251 16.83 13.77 -6.80
N ASN A 252 17.39 14.54 -7.71
CA ASN A 252 18.46 15.49 -7.38
C ASN A 252 18.01 16.53 -6.35
N LEU A 253 16.82 17.11 -6.52
CA LEU A 253 16.24 18.04 -5.56
C LEU A 253 15.97 17.39 -4.20
N ILE A 254 15.45 16.16 -4.17
CA ILE A 254 15.26 15.39 -2.91
C ILE A 254 16.60 15.19 -2.19
N SER A 255 17.69 14.99 -2.92
CA SER A 255 19.02 14.74 -2.34
C SER A 255 19.78 16.02 -1.98
N THR A 256 19.46 17.16 -2.55
CA THR A 256 20.20 18.43 -2.35
C THR A 256 19.42 19.48 -1.56
N GLU A 257 18.07 19.40 -1.58
CA GLU A 257 17.20 20.43 -0.99
C GLU A 257 16.36 19.84 0.15
N PRO A 258 16.73 20.07 1.43
CA PRO A 258 15.99 19.56 2.59
C PRO A 258 14.51 19.92 2.59
N THR A 259 14.14 21.08 2.05
CA THR A 259 12.74 21.53 1.94
C THR A 259 11.92 20.64 1.00
N VAL A 260 12.51 20.19 -0.10
CA VAL A 260 11.88 19.28 -1.06
C VAL A 260 11.72 17.89 -0.45
N LEU A 261 12.77 17.37 0.19
CA LEU A 261 12.69 16.08 0.89
C LEU A 261 11.59 16.09 1.96
N ALA A 262 11.58 17.10 2.83
CA ALA A 262 10.59 17.21 3.91
C ALA A 262 9.16 17.31 3.35
N HIS A 263 8.97 18.06 2.27
CA HIS A 263 7.68 18.17 1.58
C HIS A 263 7.21 16.82 1.02
N GLU A 264 8.06 16.10 0.31
CA GLU A 264 7.73 14.79 -0.28
C GLU A 264 7.49 13.74 0.81
N VAL A 265 8.28 13.74 1.89
CA VAL A 265 8.06 12.85 3.04
C VAL A 265 6.73 13.14 3.72
N ASN A 266 6.40 14.40 3.94
CA ASN A 266 5.12 14.84 4.49
C ASN A 266 3.96 14.38 3.58
N PHE A 267 4.09 14.60 2.27
CA PHE A 267 3.11 14.15 1.29
C PHE A 267 2.92 12.63 1.34
N CYS A 268 4.02 11.86 1.34
CA CYS A 268 3.98 10.41 1.40
C CYS A 268 3.36 9.91 2.71
N PHE A 269 3.72 10.53 3.85
CA PHE A 269 3.18 10.18 5.16
C PHE A 269 1.67 10.40 5.24
N PHE A 270 1.16 11.56 4.83
CA PHE A 270 -0.26 11.89 4.93
C PHE A 270 -1.15 11.26 3.85
N THR A 271 -0.58 10.65 2.82
CA THR A 271 -1.34 9.89 1.81
C THR A 271 -1.36 8.37 2.07
N ARG A 272 -0.93 7.92 3.24
CA ARG A 272 -0.89 6.50 3.59
C ARG A 272 -2.27 5.87 3.69
N PRO A 273 -2.42 4.64 3.18
CA PRO A 273 -3.67 3.87 3.32
C PRO A 273 -4.05 3.60 4.78
N GLU A 274 -3.08 3.55 5.69
CA GLU A 274 -3.26 3.29 7.11
C GLU A 274 -4.09 4.38 7.80
N LEU A 275 -4.03 5.61 7.29
CA LEU A 275 -4.85 6.75 7.77
C LEU A 275 -6.33 6.61 7.40
N ILE A 276 -6.67 5.76 6.42
CA ILE A 276 -8.05 5.53 6.02
C ILE A 276 -8.70 4.51 6.96
N ALA A 277 -9.90 4.83 7.43
CA ALA A 277 -10.65 3.96 8.31
C ALA A 277 -11.08 2.65 7.62
N ASP A 278 -11.13 1.55 8.39
CA ASP A 278 -11.68 0.27 7.95
C ASP A 278 -13.22 0.29 7.90
N ASP A 279 -13.85 -0.84 7.57
CA ASP A 279 -15.32 -0.99 7.59
C ASP A 279 -15.96 -0.72 8.97
N LYS A 280 -15.18 -0.78 10.03
CA LYS A 280 -15.60 -0.54 11.42
C LYS A 280 -15.28 0.87 11.90
N GLY A 281 -14.79 1.75 11.02
CA GLY A 281 -14.38 3.11 11.35
C GLY A 281 -13.05 3.21 12.12
N ARG A 282 -12.19 2.18 12.09
CA ARG A 282 -10.93 2.15 12.83
C ARG A 282 -9.77 2.52 11.91
N THR A 283 -8.98 3.48 12.31
CA THR A 283 -7.68 3.84 11.71
C THR A 283 -6.55 3.05 12.38
N MET A 284 -5.39 3.02 11.76
CA MET A 284 -4.18 2.44 12.37
C MET A 284 -3.38 3.53 13.08
N PRO A 285 -2.67 3.21 14.18
CA PRO A 285 -1.74 4.13 14.81
C PRO A 285 -0.51 4.28 13.91
N VAL A 286 -0.38 5.46 13.27
CA VAL A 286 0.71 5.72 12.29
C VAL A 286 1.72 6.75 12.76
N HIS A 287 1.52 7.35 13.93
CA HIS A 287 2.42 8.37 14.48
C HIS A 287 3.58 7.73 15.26
N THR A 288 4.27 6.80 14.61
CA THR A 288 5.46 6.14 15.15
C THR A 288 6.66 6.38 14.24
N ASP A 289 7.86 6.28 14.80
CA ASP A 289 9.14 6.43 14.09
C ASP A 289 9.22 5.51 12.87
N LYS A 290 8.71 4.29 12.99
CA LYS A 290 8.62 3.31 11.92
C LYS A 290 7.87 3.84 10.68
N TYR A 291 6.74 4.50 10.89
CA TYR A 291 5.94 5.02 9.77
C TYR A 291 6.57 6.26 9.12
N ILE A 292 7.25 7.11 9.91
CA ILE A 292 7.95 8.27 9.38
C ILE A 292 9.22 7.83 8.66
N SER A 293 10.04 6.96 9.25
CA SER A 293 11.20 6.33 8.59
C SER A 293 10.78 5.64 7.30
N GLY A 294 9.66 4.90 7.34
CA GLY A 294 9.08 4.29 6.16
C GLY A 294 8.57 5.29 5.11
N ALA A 295 8.19 6.53 5.48
CA ALA A 295 7.84 7.56 4.50
C ALA A 295 9.08 8.09 3.76
N VAL A 296 10.19 8.30 4.45
CA VAL A 296 11.48 8.65 3.82
C VAL A 296 11.89 7.57 2.83
N PHE A 297 11.85 6.29 3.26
CA PHE A 297 12.10 5.17 2.36
C PHE A 297 11.19 5.17 1.14
N ASP A 298 9.89 5.34 1.32
CA ASP A 298 8.91 5.30 0.23
C ASP A 298 9.13 6.43 -0.78
N VAL A 299 9.55 7.63 -0.34
CA VAL A 299 9.89 8.75 -1.22
C VAL A 299 11.06 8.38 -2.13
N VAL A 300 12.18 7.94 -1.58
CA VAL A 300 13.37 7.56 -2.35
C VAL A 300 13.08 6.37 -3.24
N HIS A 301 12.51 5.32 -2.70
CA HIS A 301 12.19 4.08 -3.41
C HIS A 301 11.21 4.31 -4.58
N ASN A 302 10.12 5.06 -4.36
CA ASN A 302 9.16 5.36 -5.42
C ASN A 302 9.77 6.21 -6.54
N SER A 303 10.64 7.15 -6.21
CA SER A 303 11.35 7.97 -7.20
C SER A 303 12.27 7.12 -8.06
N MET A 304 13.13 6.29 -7.45
CA MET A 304 14.07 5.41 -8.16
C MET A 304 13.36 4.42 -9.09
N LYS A 305 12.33 3.75 -8.59
CA LYS A 305 11.59 2.78 -9.43
C LYS A 305 10.80 3.44 -10.56
N THR A 306 10.36 4.69 -10.41
CA THR A 306 9.66 5.41 -11.47
C THR A 306 10.63 5.81 -12.57
N VAL A 307 11.81 6.33 -12.24
CA VAL A 307 12.89 6.61 -13.20
C VAL A 307 13.27 5.35 -13.97
N ALA A 308 13.47 4.23 -13.27
CA ALA A 308 13.81 2.95 -13.91
C ALA A 308 12.76 2.49 -14.93
N MET A 309 11.46 2.65 -14.61
CA MET A 309 10.39 2.32 -15.56
C MET A 309 10.44 3.20 -16.82
N TRP A 310 10.62 4.51 -16.66
CA TRP A 310 10.71 5.41 -17.81
C TRP A 310 11.98 5.17 -18.63
N ASN A 311 13.11 4.90 -17.99
CA ASN A 311 14.35 4.51 -18.66
C ASN A 311 14.20 3.19 -19.45
N TYR A 312 13.49 2.22 -18.89
CA TYR A 312 13.18 0.99 -19.61
C TYR A 312 12.27 1.25 -20.82
N ILE A 313 11.23 2.08 -20.68
CA ILE A 313 10.36 2.52 -21.78
C ILE A 313 11.19 3.16 -22.90
N ILE A 314 12.12 4.07 -22.58
CA ILE A 314 13.00 4.73 -23.56
C ILE A 314 13.83 3.71 -24.33
N GLN A 315 14.44 2.74 -23.64
CA GLN A 315 15.24 1.71 -24.27
C GLN A 315 14.40 0.76 -25.14
N LEU A 316 13.18 0.42 -24.72
CA LEU A 316 12.26 -0.37 -25.55
C LEU A 316 11.83 0.38 -26.82
N LEU A 317 11.56 1.69 -26.72
CA LEU A 317 11.25 2.52 -27.89
C LEU A 317 12.43 2.60 -28.85
N ALA A 318 13.66 2.71 -28.34
CA ALA A 318 14.87 2.67 -29.16
C ALA A 318 15.00 1.32 -29.90
N LEU A 319 14.76 0.19 -29.21
CA LEU A 319 14.75 -1.13 -29.85
C LEU A 319 13.66 -1.25 -30.93
N LEU A 320 12.48 -0.66 -30.73
CA LEU A 320 11.42 -0.62 -31.74
C LEU A 320 11.82 0.19 -32.98
N LYS A 321 12.59 1.28 -32.80
CA LYS A 321 13.08 2.11 -33.89
C LYS A 321 14.14 1.39 -34.73
N ASP A 322 15.07 0.73 -34.04
CA ASP A 322 16.28 0.15 -34.68
C ASP A 322 16.03 -1.19 -35.35
N THR A 323 14.94 -1.88 -35.02
CA THR A 323 14.68 -3.24 -35.51
C THR A 323 13.58 -3.28 -36.56
N SER A 324 13.87 -3.97 -37.69
CA SER A 324 12.91 -4.26 -38.75
C SER A 324 12.25 -5.65 -38.65
N ASP A 325 12.77 -6.52 -37.78
CA ASP A 325 12.23 -7.87 -37.58
C ASP A 325 10.85 -7.81 -36.90
N LYS A 326 9.83 -8.31 -37.60
CA LYS A 326 8.43 -8.27 -37.13
C LYS A 326 8.21 -9.08 -35.85
N GLN A 327 8.90 -10.21 -35.67
CA GLN A 327 8.74 -11.09 -34.52
C GLN A 327 9.34 -10.44 -33.27
N PHE A 328 10.53 -9.88 -33.40
CA PHE A 328 11.17 -9.16 -32.30
C PHE A 328 10.43 -7.88 -31.96
N ARG A 329 9.96 -7.11 -32.95
CA ARG A 329 9.10 -5.93 -32.70
C ARG A 329 7.85 -6.29 -31.92
N ALA A 330 7.21 -7.42 -32.17
CA ALA A 330 6.05 -7.89 -31.42
C ALA A 330 6.41 -8.23 -29.96
N THR A 331 7.61 -8.80 -29.72
CA THR A 331 8.10 -9.08 -28.37
C THR A 331 8.36 -7.78 -27.60
N VAL A 332 9.06 -6.82 -28.21
CA VAL A 332 9.34 -5.50 -27.62
C VAL A 332 8.04 -4.72 -27.37
N ALA A 333 7.08 -4.75 -28.31
CA ALA A 333 5.77 -4.10 -28.11
C ALA A 333 4.99 -4.71 -26.95
N LYS A 334 5.14 -6.01 -26.71
CA LYS A 334 4.52 -6.69 -25.56
C LYS A 334 5.15 -6.27 -24.24
N GLU A 335 6.48 -6.18 -24.15
CA GLU A 335 7.18 -5.67 -22.97
C GLU A 335 6.79 -4.21 -22.70
N LEU A 336 6.75 -3.38 -23.75
CA LEU A 336 6.34 -1.98 -23.65
C LEU A 336 4.91 -1.85 -23.14
N ALA A 337 3.96 -2.64 -23.65
CA ALA A 337 2.57 -2.63 -23.18
C ALA A 337 2.46 -2.98 -21.68
N ASN A 338 3.26 -3.94 -21.22
CA ASN A 338 3.25 -4.34 -19.80
C ASN A 338 3.91 -3.31 -18.89
N THR A 339 5.01 -2.72 -19.31
CA THR A 339 5.69 -1.67 -18.54
C THR A 339 4.82 -0.41 -18.43
N CYS A 340 4.19 0.01 -19.53
CA CYS A 340 3.24 1.11 -19.53
C CYS A 340 2.02 0.82 -18.64
N HIS A 341 1.52 -0.42 -18.65
CA HIS A 341 0.41 -0.81 -17.77
C HIS A 341 0.82 -0.79 -16.29
N LEU A 342 2.04 -1.23 -15.97
CA LEU A 342 2.59 -1.19 -14.61
C LEU A 342 2.71 0.25 -14.10
N GLU A 343 3.22 1.16 -14.94
CA GLU A 343 3.32 2.59 -14.60
C GLU A 343 1.93 3.23 -14.46
N TYR A 344 0.98 2.88 -15.31
CA TYR A 344 -0.41 3.32 -15.17
C TYR A 344 -0.99 2.88 -13.81
N GLN A 345 -0.81 1.63 -13.42
CA GLN A 345 -1.29 1.13 -12.12
C GLN A 345 -0.63 1.85 -10.94
N ARG A 346 0.69 2.13 -11.04
CA ARG A 346 1.42 2.90 -10.03
C ARG A 346 0.84 4.31 -9.88
N ALA A 347 0.70 5.04 -10.99
CA ALA A 347 0.17 6.41 -11.01
C ALA A 347 -1.29 6.45 -10.52
N GLN A 348 -2.12 5.48 -10.94
CA GLN A 348 -3.50 5.34 -10.47
C GLN A 348 -3.57 5.10 -8.96
N THR A 349 -2.67 4.26 -8.43
CA THR A 349 -2.61 3.98 -6.99
C THR A 349 -2.20 5.23 -6.20
N CYS A 350 -1.23 6.01 -6.69
CA CYS A 350 -0.82 7.26 -6.07
C CYS A 350 -1.96 8.29 -6.08
N PHE A 351 -2.63 8.46 -7.22
CA PHE A 351 -3.80 9.33 -7.34
C PHE A 351 -4.93 8.91 -6.42
N LYS A 352 -5.27 7.62 -6.38
CA LYS A 352 -6.28 7.06 -5.49
C LYS A 352 -6.00 7.36 -4.00
N ARG A 353 -4.73 7.28 -3.58
CA ARG A 353 -4.31 7.63 -2.21
C ARG A 353 -4.52 9.12 -1.92
N SER A 354 -4.14 9.99 -2.85
CA SER A 354 -4.32 11.44 -2.70
C SER A 354 -5.79 11.82 -2.58
N VAL A 355 -6.66 11.28 -3.45
CA VAL A 355 -8.11 11.52 -3.40
C VAL A 355 -8.74 10.93 -2.13
N ALA A 356 -8.24 9.78 -1.65
CA ALA A 356 -8.78 9.13 -0.46
C ALA A 356 -8.52 9.91 0.85
N VAL A 357 -7.47 10.71 0.89
CA VAL A 357 -7.15 11.59 2.03
C VAL A 357 -7.70 13.01 1.82
N GLY A 358 -7.88 13.42 0.56
CA GLY A 358 -8.40 14.73 0.16
C GLY A 358 -9.91 14.89 0.29
N MET A 359 -10.50 15.66 -0.62
CA MET A 359 -11.91 16.05 -0.64
C MET A 359 -12.90 14.90 -0.46
N GLY A 360 -13.42 14.71 0.73
CA GLY A 360 -14.49 13.73 1.02
C GLY A 360 -14.03 12.28 1.02
N GLY A 361 -12.71 12.02 1.04
CA GLY A 361 -12.12 10.70 0.93
C GLY A 361 -12.61 9.69 1.96
N THR A 362 -12.70 10.07 3.22
CA THR A 362 -13.19 9.20 4.30
C THR A 362 -14.65 8.74 4.08
N LYS A 363 -15.46 9.54 3.41
CA LYS A 363 -16.84 9.20 3.06
C LYS A 363 -16.92 8.11 1.98
N TRP A 364 -15.99 8.12 1.02
CA TRP A 364 -16.04 7.29 -0.19
C TRP A 364 -15.10 6.10 -0.18
N PHE A 365 -14.03 6.17 0.60
CA PHE A 365 -13.02 5.13 0.66
C PHE A 365 -13.02 4.39 1.99
N LYS A 366 -12.59 3.15 1.94
CA LYS A 366 -12.31 2.32 3.11
C LYS A 366 -11.01 1.57 2.91
N ARG A 367 -10.31 1.35 4.01
CA ARG A 367 -9.17 0.45 4.04
C ARG A 367 -9.67 -0.99 4.10
N MET A 368 -9.15 -1.82 3.23
CA MET A 368 -9.42 -3.26 3.30
C MET A 368 -8.56 -3.88 4.41
N SER A 369 -9.21 -4.55 5.34
CA SER A 369 -8.56 -5.27 6.45
C SER A 369 -7.99 -6.63 6.01
N THR A 370 -7.94 -6.92 4.73
CA THR A 370 -7.38 -8.18 4.23
C THR A 370 -5.88 -8.22 4.44
N ALA A 371 -5.57 -8.82 5.54
CA ALA A 371 -4.75 -10.00 5.60
C ALA A 371 -3.75 -10.20 4.45
N ARG A 372 -2.45 -9.71 4.66
CA ARG A 372 -1.40 -10.68 4.69
C ARG A 372 -1.16 -11.51 3.43
N LYS A 373 -1.00 -10.85 2.25
CA LYS A 373 -0.03 -11.48 1.35
C LYS A 373 1.15 -10.55 1.04
N ASP A 374 0.98 -9.23 1.19
CA ASP A 374 2.01 -8.27 0.80
C ASP A 374 2.15 -7.10 1.80
N ASP A 375 1.69 -7.21 3.04
CA ASP A 375 1.66 -6.20 4.13
C ASP A 375 1.29 -4.75 3.72
N VAL A 376 0.73 -4.56 2.54
CA VAL A 376 0.31 -3.25 2.04
C VAL A 376 -1.18 -3.06 2.25
N ALA A 377 -1.55 -2.10 3.08
CA ALA A 377 -2.94 -1.72 3.24
C ALA A 377 -3.52 -1.25 1.89
N ARG A 378 -4.64 -1.81 1.48
CA ARG A 378 -5.33 -1.46 0.23
C ARG A 378 -6.56 -0.61 0.52
N ILE A 379 -6.82 0.35 -0.37
CA ILE A 379 -7.97 1.24 -0.30
C ILE A 379 -8.96 0.84 -1.39
N THR A 380 -10.25 0.77 -1.04
CA THR A 380 -11.33 0.53 -2.00
C THR A 380 -12.46 1.53 -1.83
N LEU A 381 -13.26 1.72 -2.88
CA LEU A 381 -14.47 2.51 -2.79
C LEU A 381 -15.55 1.79 -1.97
N LYS A 382 -16.24 2.53 -1.10
CA LYS A 382 -17.40 2.05 -0.31
C LYS A 382 -18.63 1.85 -1.16
N ARG A 383 -18.82 2.70 -2.18
CA ARG A 383 -20.02 2.74 -3.05
C ARG A 383 -19.63 3.13 -4.46
N SER A 384 -20.49 2.81 -5.41
CA SER A 384 -20.34 3.30 -6.78
C SER A 384 -20.53 4.82 -6.86
N PRO A 385 -19.72 5.54 -7.65
CA PRO A 385 -19.79 7.00 -7.75
C PRO A 385 -20.97 7.52 -8.60
N GLU A 386 -21.83 6.65 -9.16
CA GLU A 386 -22.93 7.07 -10.06
C GLU A 386 -23.88 8.09 -9.43
N SER A 387 -24.12 7.98 -8.12
CA SER A 387 -25.00 8.90 -7.40
C SER A 387 -24.50 10.35 -7.34
N LEU A 388 -23.21 10.58 -7.63
CA LEU A 388 -22.56 11.89 -7.54
C LEU A 388 -22.62 12.71 -8.83
N THR A 389 -23.04 12.13 -9.95
CA THR A 389 -22.93 12.77 -11.29
C THR A 389 -23.59 14.16 -11.35
N ILE A 390 -24.66 14.36 -10.62
CA ILE A 390 -25.41 15.63 -10.58
C ILE A 390 -24.91 16.54 -9.47
N GLU A 391 -24.64 15.97 -8.29
CA GLU A 391 -24.29 16.75 -7.09
C GLU A 391 -22.86 17.28 -7.12
N ASN A 392 -21.91 16.44 -7.56
CA ASN A 392 -20.49 16.78 -7.61
C ASN A 392 -19.80 16.05 -8.78
N PRO A 393 -19.88 16.59 -9.99
CA PRO A 393 -19.34 15.95 -11.19
C PRO A 393 -17.81 15.80 -11.14
N GLN A 394 -17.07 16.76 -10.56
CA GLN A 394 -15.62 16.65 -10.40
C GLN A 394 -15.25 15.44 -9.56
N LEU A 395 -15.82 15.32 -8.38
CA LEU A 395 -15.57 14.18 -7.49
C LEU A 395 -15.99 12.87 -8.17
N HIS A 396 -17.12 12.86 -8.90
CA HIS A 396 -17.53 11.68 -9.67
C HIS A 396 -16.46 11.23 -10.65
N TYR A 397 -15.89 12.13 -11.47
CA TYR A 397 -14.86 11.77 -12.45
C TYR A 397 -13.56 11.32 -11.78
N MET A 398 -13.17 11.98 -10.68
CA MET A 398 -12.01 11.58 -9.89
C MET A 398 -12.18 10.17 -9.30
N LEU A 399 -13.34 9.85 -8.74
CA LEU A 399 -13.62 8.52 -8.20
C LEU A 399 -13.66 7.45 -9.30
N ARG A 400 -14.11 7.79 -10.52
CA ARG A 400 -14.04 6.89 -11.68
C ARG A 400 -12.62 6.57 -12.08
N LEU A 401 -11.72 7.56 -12.05
CA LEU A 401 -10.29 7.34 -12.27
C LEU A 401 -9.65 6.47 -11.18
N CYS A 402 -10.20 6.47 -9.96
CA CYS A 402 -9.72 5.65 -8.83
C CYS A 402 -10.22 4.20 -8.84
N GLN A 403 -11.15 3.82 -9.72
CA GLN A 403 -11.67 2.45 -9.78
C GLN A 403 -10.64 1.48 -10.37
N ASP A 404 -10.45 0.33 -9.72
CA ASP A 404 -9.47 -0.68 -10.14
C ASP A 404 -9.80 -1.30 -11.50
N GLU A 405 -11.08 -1.29 -11.90
CA GLU A 405 -11.57 -1.74 -13.20
C GLU A 405 -11.33 -0.72 -14.33
N THR A 406 -11.01 0.52 -14.01
CA THR A 406 -10.75 1.55 -15.01
C THR A 406 -9.36 1.33 -15.60
N ASN A 407 -9.31 0.87 -16.84
CA ASN A 407 -8.08 0.76 -17.62
C ASN A 407 -7.71 2.12 -18.24
N TRP A 408 -6.53 2.21 -18.85
CA TRP A 408 -6.04 3.45 -19.46
C TRP A 408 -7.00 4.02 -20.52
N SER A 409 -7.66 3.20 -21.32
CA SER A 409 -8.60 3.66 -22.35
C SER A 409 -9.90 4.21 -21.75
N GLY A 410 -10.39 3.61 -20.67
CA GLY A 410 -11.50 4.15 -19.87
C GLY A 410 -11.11 5.45 -19.17
N ALA A 411 -9.87 5.56 -18.69
CA ALA A 411 -9.36 6.77 -18.05
C ALA A 411 -9.34 7.98 -19.00
N VAL A 412 -9.01 7.79 -20.29
CA VAL A 412 -9.06 8.87 -21.31
C VAL A 412 -10.41 9.58 -21.29
N ARG A 413 -11.51 8.80 -21.28
CA ARG A 413 -12.87 9.37 -21.27
C ARG A 413 -13.12 10.21 -20.01
N TRP A 414 -12.69 9.74 -18.85
CA TRP A 414 -12.91 10.47 -17.60
C TRP A 414 -12.05 11.71 -17.49
N PHE A 415 -10.84 11.69 -18.04
CA PHE A 415 -9.99 12.88 -18.19
C PHE A 415 -10.62 13.92 -19.10
N GLN A 416 -11.17 13.48 -20.24
CA GLN A 416 -11.86 14.39 -21.18
C GLN A 416 -13.02 15.11 -20.49
N GLN A 417 -13.84 14.37 -19.76
CA GLN A 417 -14.98 14.95 -19.03
C GLN A 417 -14.54 15.88 -17.89
N LEU A 418 -13.44 15.55 -17.20
CA LEU A 418 -12.89 16.39 -16.15
C LEU A 418 -12.31 17.67 -16.72
N GLU A 419 -11.58 17.62 -17.84
CA GLU A 419 -11.02 18.78 -18.51
C GLU A 419 -12.10 19.70 -19.08
N ASP A 420 -13.17 19.13 -19.67
CA ASP A 420 -14.31 19.91 -20.15
C ASP A 420 -15.03 20.61 -18.99
N LEU A 421 -15.15 19.95 -17.83
CA LEU A 421 -15.70 20.55 -16.62
C LEU A 421 -14.82 21.73 -16.14
N HIS A 422 -13.50 21.54 -16.05
CA HIS A 422 -12.57 22.59 -15.61
C HIS A 422 -12.53 23.77 -16.57
N ARG A 423 -12.68 23.51 -17.88
CA ARG A 423 -12.77 24.60 -18.89
C ARG A 423 -14.07 25.40 -18.76
N ALA A 424 -15.19 24.70 -18.53
CA ALA A 424 -16.48 25.35 -18.33
C ALA A 424 -16.57 26.06 -16.97
N HIS A 425 -15.92 25.53 -15.96
CA HIS A 425 -15.97 25.98 -14.56
C HIS A 425 -14.57 25.99 -13.93
N PRO A 426 -13.72 26.99 -14.24
CA PRO A 426 -12.33 27.04 -13.76
C PRO A 426 -12.19 26.97 -12.22
N LEU A 427 -13.17 27.52 -11.49
CA LEU A 427 -13.20 27.46 -10.01
C LEU A 427 -13.31 26.03 -9.45
N GLU A 428 -13.74 25.07 -10.25
CA GLU A 428 -13.72 23.67 -9.82
C GLU A 428 -12.29 23.13 -9.75
N GLN A 429 -11.43 23.51 -10.66
CA GLN A 429 -10.01 23.15 -10.63
C GLN A 429 -9.30 23.68 -9.38
N ASP A 430 -9.64 24.91 -8.96
CA ASP A 430 -9.05 25.54 -7.77
C ASP A 430 -9.43 24.83 -6.46
N LYS A 431 -10.46 23.98 -6.47
CA LYS A 431 -10.84 23.15 -5.31
C LYS A 431 -9.95 21.93 -5.09
N LEU A 432 -9.18 21.52 -6.10
CA LEU A 432 -8.22 20.44 -5.97
C LEU A 432 -7.09 20.85 -5.05
N SER A 433 -6.74 20.01 -4.11
CA SER A 433 -5.52 20.17 -3.34
C SER A 433 -4.31 20.04 -4.26
N GLU A 434 -3.17 20.65 -3.90
CA GLU A 434 -1.92 20.51 -4.63
C GLU A 434 -1.56 19.04 -4.88
N ARG A 435 -1.76 18.19 -3.87
CA ARG A 435 -1.52 16.74 -3.93
C ARG A 435 -2.40 16.02 -4.96
N GLU A 436 -3.68 16.35 -4.99
CA GLU A 436 -4.62 15.77 -5.95
C GLU A 436 -4.26 16.22 -7.37
N HIS A 437 -3.90 17.50 -7.54
CA HIS A 437 -3.51 18.04 -8.83
C HIS A 437 -2.22 17.38 -9.37
N ASP A 438 -1.18 17.24 -8.56
CA ASP A 438 0.09 16.64 -8.97
C ASP A 438 -0.06 15.18 -9.36
N THR A 439 -0.75 14.38 -8.53
CA THR A 439 -0.96 12.96 -8.81
C THR A 439 -1.94 12.72 -9.97
N LEU A 440 -2.92 13.62 -10.18
CA LEU A 440 -3.77 13.64 -11.36
C LEU A 440 -2.96 13.91 -12.62
N GLY A 441 -2.02 14.87 -12.55
CA GLY A 441 -1.10 15.19 -13.63
C GLY A 441 -0.20 14.03 -14.02
N ASP A 442 0.39 13.34 -13.04
CA ASP A 442 1.21 12.15 -13.29
C ASP A 442 0.40 11.03 -13.97
N LEU A 443 -0.84 10.82 -13.53
CA LEU A 443 -1.74 9.86 -14.17
C LEU A 443 -2.11 10.29 -15.59
N ALA A 444 -2.34 11.58 -15.84
CA ALA A 444 -2.64 12.11 -17.17
C ALA A 444 -1.45 11.93 -18.14
N VAL A 445 -0.23 12.12 -17.69
CA VAL A 445 0.99 11.94 -18.49
C VAL A 445 1.09 10.51 -19.03
N ILE A 446 0.97 9.50 -18.16
CA ILE A 446 1.06 8.10 -18.63
C ILE A 446 -0.13 7.70 -19.50
N VAL A 447 -1.34 8.17 -19.23
CA VAL A 447 -2.52 7.90 -20.06
C VAL A 447 -2.36 8.51 -21.44
N THR A 448 -1.92 9.77 -21.55
CA THR A 448 -1.64 10.45 -22.82
C THR A 448 -0.54 9.73 -23.61
N PHE A 449 0.52 9.32 -22.91
CA PHE A 449 1.62 8.58 -23.52
C PHE A 449 1.15 7.24 -24.11
N ILE A 450 0.38 6.44 -23.37
CA ILE A 450 -0.16 5.16 -23.86
C ILE A 450 -1.12 5.40 -25.03
N GLN A 451 -1.97 6.41 -24.96
CA GLN A 451 -2.88 6.77 -26.05
C GLN A 451 -2.12 7.08 -27.34
N SER A 452 -1.10 7.92 -27.28
CA SER A 452 -0.27 8.29 -28.43
C SER A 452 0.51 7.08 -28.97
N LEU A 453 1.09 6.28 -28.07
CA LEU A 453 1.80 5.06 -28.43
C LEU A 453 0.88 4.02 -29.12
N SER A 454 -0.37 3.88 -28.66
CA SER A 454 -1.33 2.93 -29.23
C SER A 454 -1.76 3.27 -30.67
N GLN A 455 -1.61 4.54 -31.06
CA GLN A 455 -1.87 4.98 -32.45
C GLN A 455 -0.74 4.58 -33.41
N LEU A 456 0.49 4.47 -32.91
CA LEU A 456 1.68 4.16 -33.71
C LEU A 456 2.04 2.67 -33.72
N VAL A 457 1.82 2.02 -32.60
CA VAL A 457 2.20 0.62 -32.38
C VAL A 457 0.98 -0.17 -31.92
N GLN A 458 0.67 -1.27 -32.58
CA GLN A 458 -0.36 -2.19 -32.10
C GLN A 458 0.10 -2.81 -30.78
N LEU A 459 -0.33 -2.21 -29.67
CA LEU A 459 -0.03 -2.74 -28.34
C LEU A 459 -0.92 -3.95 -28.06
N PRO A 460 -0.36 -5.10 -27.72
CA PRO A 460 -1.13 -6.24 -27.25
C PRO A 460 -1.76 -5.92 -25.89
N VAL A 461 -2.81 -6.66 -25.54
CA VAL A 461 -3.40 -6.58 -24.20
C VAL A 461 -2.32 -6.91 -23.18
N ALA A 462 -2.10 -6.02 -22.22
CA ALA A 462 -1.12 -6.21 -21.16
C ALA A 462 -1.44 -7.49 -20.37
N ASN A 463 -0.42 -8.32 -20.18
CA ASN A 463 -0.52 -9.57 -19.44
C ASN A 463 0.63 -9.66 -18.43
N LEU A 464 0.36 -9.31 -17.20
CA LEU A 464 1.33 -9.30 -16.10
C LEU A 464 1.65 -10.70 -15.55
N LYS A 465 1.36 -11.78 -16.29
CA LYS A 465 1.69 -13.15 -15.87
C LYS A 465 3.19 -13.43 -15.99
N LYS A 466 3.66 -14.36 -15.17
CA LYS A 466 5.05 -14.76 -14.83
C LYS A 466 6.08 -14.94 -15.98
N SER A 467 5.75 -14.69 -17.23
CA SER A 467 6.65 -14.92 -18.38
C SER A 467 7.36 -13.65 -18.89
N GLN A 468 7.36 -12.57 -18.11
CA GLN A 468 7.86 -11.28 -18.55
C GLN A 468 9.02 -10.84 -17.65
N PRO A 469 10.26 -10.78 -18.18
CA PRO A 469 11.46 -10.57 -17.35
C PRO A 469 11.40 -9.31 -16.49
N PHE A 470 11.06 -8.17 -17.10
CA PHE A 470 11.05 -6.90 -16.36
C PHE A 470 9.97 -6.86 -15.29
N VAL A 471 8.72 -7.19 -15.61
CA VAL A 471 7.61 -7.14 -14.62
C VAL A 471 7.89 -8.09 -13.46
N THR A 472 8.42 -9.29 -13.75
CA THR A 472 8.74 -10.27 -12.70
C THR A 472 9.89 -9.78 -11.82
N GLY A 473 10.97 -9.28 -12.43
CA GLY A 473 12.13 -8.74 -11.70
C GLY A 473 11.76 -7.48 -10.88
N TYR A 474 10.98 -6.58 -11.47
CA TYR A 474 10.51 -5.38 -10.81
C TYR A 474 9.65 -5.70 -9.57
N VAL A 475 8.69 -6.62 -9.68
CA VAL A 475 7.84 -7.02 -8.55
C VAL A 475 8.66 -7.74 -7.47
N ALA A 476 9.62 -8.58 -7.86
CA ALA A 476 10.50 -9.27 -6.93
C ALA A 476 11.37 -8.26 -6.14
N LEU A 477 12.02 -7.32 -6.84
CA LEU A 477 12.85 -6.29 -6.23
C LEU A 477 12.03 -5.33 -5.36
N ASP A 478 10.84 -4.91 -5.81
CA ASP A 478 9.93 -4.07 -5.04
C ASP A 478 9.52 -4.76 -3.72
N ASN A 479 9.23 -6.05 -3.74
CA ASN A 479 8.87 -6.82 -2.54
C ASN A 479 10.07 -7.02 -1.60
N GLU A 480 11.25 -7.30 -2.15
CA GLU A 480 12.48 -7.43 -1.38
C GLU A 480 12.79 -6.15 -0.63
N LEU A 481 12.85 -5.02 -1.34
CA LEU A 481 13.15 -3.71 -0.74
C LEU A 481 12.07 -3.28 0.28
N ARG A 482 10.81 -3.57 0.01
CA ARG A 482 9.73 -3.29 0.99
C ARG A 482 9.87 -4.08 2.27
N SER A 483 10.37 -5.32 2.21
CA SER A 483 10.60 -6.13 3.41
C SER A 483 11.66 -5.53 4.32
N LEU A 484 12.60 -4.76 3.77
CA LEU A 484 13.65 -4.06 4.53
C LEU A 484 13.10 -2.85 5.30
N LYS A 485 12.00 -2.26 4.84
CA LYS A 485 11.40 -1.06 5.43
C LYS A 485 11.08 -1.20 6.91
N ASP A 486 10.71 -2.39 7.36
CA ASP A 486 10.31 -2.62 8.75
C ASP A 486 11.46 -2.55 9.75
N GLY A 487 12.70 -2.73 9.29
CA GLY A 487 13.91 -2.63 10.11
C GLY A 487 14.64 -1.28 9.99
N LEU A 488 14.11 -0.33 9.22
CA LEU A 488 14.73 0.97 9.02
C LEU A 488 14.35 1.93 10.15
N ASP A 489 15.34 2.50 10.82
CA ASP A 489 15.18 3.52 11.85
C ASP A 489 15.87 4.83 11.44
N LEU A 490 15.09 5.84 11.12
CA LEU A 490 15.53 7.20 10.81
C LEU A 490 15.02 8.21 11.84
N GLY A 491 14.59 7.73 13.01
CA GLY A 491 13.99 8.58 14.05
C GLY A 491 14.85 9.76 14.45
N ASP A 492 16.17 9.55 14.49
CA ASP A 492 17.13 10.59 14.86
C ASP A 492 17.19 11.76 13.88
N PHE A 493 16.79 11.55 12.63
CA PHE A 493 16.87 12.56 11.56
C PHE A 493 15.53 13.16 11.19
N ALA A 494 14.46 12.35 11.18
CA ALA A 494 13.19 12.70 10.54
C ALA A 494 12.02 12.84 11.52
N ILE A 495 12.22 12.90 12.83
CA ILE A 495 11.14 13.00 13.80
C ILE A 495 11.32 14.21 14.73
N PRO A 496 10.36 15.16 14.64
CA PRO A 496 9.27 15.26 13.64
C PRO A 496 9.80 15.42 12.21
N ILE A 497 8.95 15.29 11.20
CA ILE A 497 9.37 15.41 9.78
C ILE A 497 10.11 16.73 9.51
N ASP A 498 9.74 17.80 10.20
CA ASP A 498 10.39 19.12 10.11
C ASP A 498 11.86 19.12 10.58
N ASN A 499 12.32 18.10 11.31
CA ASN A 499 13.74 17.96 11.62
C ASN A 499 14.60 17.83 10.36
N LEU A 500 14.04 17.30 9.27
CA LEU A 500 14.75 17.26 7.99
C LEU A 500 15.17 18.63 7.48
N LEU A 501 14.56 19.71 7.97
CA LEU A 501 14.91 21.09 7.63
C LEU A 501 16.11 21.64 8.43
N GLU A 502 16.47 20.99 9.53
CA GLU A 502 17.64 21.36 10.32
C GLU A 502 18.93 20.98 9.58
N PRO A 503 20.00 21.78 9.72
CA PRO A 503 21.25 21.55 9.00
C PRO A 503 21.81 20.13 9.19
N GLY A 504 22.05 19.42 8.10
CA GLY A 504 22.64 18.07 8.05
C GLY A 504 21.67 16.92 8.39
N MET A 505 20.42 17.19 8.78
CA MET A 505 19.48 16.11 9.11
C MET A 505 18.96 15.40 7.86
N ALA A 506 18.66 16.12 6.80
CA ALA A 506 18.25 15.51 5.52
C ALA A 506 19.38 14.63 4.94
N ASP A 507 20.59 15.16 4.91
CA ASP A 507 21.77 14.42 4.44
C ASP A 507 22.03 13.19 5.31
N GLY A 508 21.90 13.33 6.63
CA GLY A 508 22.03 12.22 7.58
C GLY A 508 20.99 11.14 7.36
N ALA A 509 19.72 11.52 7.14
CA ALA A 509 18.63 10.58 6.87
C ALA A 509 18.88 9.78 5.57
N LEU A 510 19.29 10.47 4.49
CA LEU A 510 19.56 9.83 3.20
C LEU A 510 20.82 8.94 3.27
N ALA A 511 21.87 9.38 3.96
CA ALA A 511 23.09 8.59 4.16
C ALA A 511 22.81 7.32 5.00
N ALA A 512 22.03 7.44 6.07
CA ALA A 512 21.63 6.30 6.91
C ALA A 512 20.75 5.32 6.13
N LEU A 513 19.83 5.82 5.28
CA LEU A 513 19.02 4.99 4.39
C LEU A 513 19.89 4.23 3.39
N ASP A 514 20.79 4.92 2.70
CA ASP A 514 21.70 4.31 1.72
C ASP A 514 22.57 3.23 2.37
N GLN A 515 23.19 3.54 3.53
CA GLN A 515 24.00 2.60 4.28
C GLN A 515 23.18 1.36 4.69
N TYR A 516 21.97 1.56 5.21
CA TYR A 516 21.11 0.44 5.62
C TYR A 516 20.78 -0.48 4.44
N ILE A 517 20.45 0.08 3.27
CA ILE A 517 20.14 -0.72 2.08
C ILE A 517 21.40 -1.43 1.58
N GLU A 518 22.54 -0.73 1.51
CA GLU A 518 23.80 -1.32 1.07
C GLU A 518 24.26 -2.47 1.97
N GLU A 519 24.09 -2.36 3.29
CA GLU A 519 24.35 -3.45 4.24
C GLU A 519 23.46 -4.69 4.01
N LYS A 520 22.21 -4.51 3.55
CA LYS A 520 21.26 -5.60 3.33
C LYS A 520 21.33 -6.21 1.94
N THR A 521 21.61 -5.41 0.92
CA THR A 521 21.53 -5.83 -0.50
C THR A 521 22.91 -5.89 -1.17
N GLY A 522 23.94 -5.34 -0.54
CA GLY A 522 25.31 -5.27 -1.09
C GLY A 522 25.52 -4.11 -2.06
N THR A 523 24.47 -3.30 -2.36
CA THR A 523 24.60 -2.15 -3.28
C THR A 523 23.51 -1.09 -2.98
N LYS A 524 23.67 0.10 -3.56
CA LYS A 524 22.71 1.20 -3.40
C LYS A 524 21.43 0.95 -4.19
N ILE A 525 20.33 1.48 -3.69
CA ILE A 525 18.98 1.29 -4.27
C ILE A 525 18.90 1.70 -5.76
N GLY A 526 19.58 2.77 -6.16
CA GLY A 526 19.59 3.24 -7.54
C GLY A 526 20.21 2.22 -8.50
N TYR A 527 21.33 1.60 -8.13
CA TYR A 527 22.00 0.59 -8.95
C TYR A 527 21.16 -0.68 -9.10
N LEU A 528 20.45 -1.12 -8.05
CA LEU A 528 19.57 -2.29 -8.14
C LEU A 528 18.53 -2.16 -9.27
N TYR A 529 17.95 -0.99 -9.41
CA TYR A 529 16.98 -0.73 -10.49
C TYR A 529 17.64 -0.54 -11.86
N GLN A 530 18.83 0.07 -11.89
CA GLN A 530 19.61 0.19 -13.13
C GLN A 530 20.02 -1.19 -13.66
N ASP A 531 20.58 -2.05 -12.80
CA ASP A 531 20.97 -3.42 -13.14
C ASP A 531 19.77 -4.22 -13.66
N LEU A 532 18.59 -4.08 -13.05
CA LEU A 532 17.37 -4.71 -13.51
C LEU A 532 17.02 -4.30 -14.96
N VAL A 533 17.12 -3.01 -15.27
CA VAL A 533 16.84 -2.49 -16.63
C VAL A 533 17.85 -3.03 -17.63
N GLU A 534 19.14 -2.96 -17.31
CA GLU A 534 20.23 -3.42 -18.17
C GLU A 534 20.15 -4.92 -18.44
N ASP A 535 19.90 -5.72 -17.40
CA ASP A 535 19.70 -7.18 -17.51
C ASP A 535 18.52 -7.55 -18.42
N CYS A 536 17.41 -6.83 -18.26
CA CYS A 536 16.21 -7.11 -19.06
C CYS A 536 16.42 -6.76 -20.54
N ILE A 537 17.09 -5.66 -20.85
CA ILE A 537 17.42 -5.27 -22.21
C ILE A 537 18.43 -6.25 -22.83
N THR A 538 19.44 -6.66 -22.06
CA THR A 538 20.43 -7.64 -22.50
C THR A 538 19.76 -8.98 -22.84
N LYS A 539 18.91 -9.49 -21.96
CA LYS A 539 18.13 -10.71 -22.21
C LYS A 539 17.24 -10.63 -23.46
N LEU A 540 16.61 -9.48 -23.69
CA LEU A 540 15.81 -9.28 -24.91
C LEU A 540 16.67 -9.33 -26.17
N ARG A 541 17.86 -8.73 -26.16
CA ARG A 541 18.81 -8.78 -27.29
C ARG A 541 19.35 -10.19 -27.53
N GLU A 542 19.75 -10.88 -26.47
CA GLU A 542 20.22 -12.27 -26.56
C GLU A 542 19.15 -13.21 -27.15
N GLN A 543 17.90 -13.09 -26.67
CA GLN A 543 16.79 -13.87 -27.24
C GLN A 543 16.55 -13.58 -28.72
N HIS A 544 16.71 -12.32 -29.14
CA HIS A 544 16.62 -11.97 -30.57
C HIS A 544 17.74 -12.61 -31.38
N ASP A 545 18.98 -12.53 -30.91
CA ASP A 545 20.16 -13.07 -31.60
C ASP A 545 20.11 -14.60 -31.69
N GLU A 546 19.67 -15.28 -30.62
CA GLU A 546 19.41 -16.72 -30.63
C GLU A 546 18.33 -17.13 -31.65
N GLN A 547 17.23 -16.38 -31.71
CA GLN A 547 16.15 -16.63 -32.66
C GLN A 547 16.63 -16.43 -34.11
N LYS A 548 17.43 -15.40 -34.33
CA LYS A 548 18.05 -15.13 -35.63
C LYS A 548 19.04 -16.22 -36.02
N ALA A 549 19.87 -16.69 -35.10
CA ALA A 549 20.78 -17.81 -35.33
C ALA A 549 20.02 -19.11 -35.68
N LYS A 550 19.01 -19.46 -34.91
CA LYS A 550 18.13 -20.62 -35.14
C LYS A 550 17.37 -20.52 -36.48
N SER A 551 16.99 -19.32 -36.91
CA SER A 551 16.33 -19.09 -38.21
C SER A 551 17.31 -19.18 -39.40
N SER A 552 18.58 -18.81 -39.19
CA SER A 552 19.64 -18.95 -40.19
C SER A 552 20.08 -20.41 -40.36
N GLU A 553 20.17 -21.18 -39.26
CA GLU A 553 20.46 -22.62 -39.32
C GLU A 553 19.36 -23.42 -40.06
N LYS A 554 18.08 -23.01 -39.93
CA LYS A 554 16.98 -23.62 -40.68
C LYS A 554 16.96 -23.29 -42.18
N LYS A 555 17.76 -22.32 -42.63
CA LYS A 555 17.94 -21.94 -44.04
C LYS A 555 19.12 -22.63 -44.74
N VAL A 556 19.81 -23.56 -44.08
CA VAL A 556 20.74 -24.45 -44.80
C VAL A 556 19.89 -25.31 -45.72
N GLU A 557 19.96 -24.98 -47.00
CA GLU A 557 19.24 -25.64 -48.08
C GLU A 557 19.46 -27.15 -48.01
N TYR A 558 18.36 -27.85 -47.97
CA TYR A 558 18.33 -29.26 -48.24
C TYR A 558 18.77 -29.43 -49.72
N ILE A 559 20.07 -29.63 -49.96
CA ILE A 559 20.57 -30.05 -51.26
C ILE A 559 20.01 -31.45 -51.46
N THR A 560 18.97 -31.55 -52.26
CA THR A 560 18.42 -32.82 -52.70
C THR A 560 19.53 -33.56 -53.43
N PRO A 561 19.94 -34.77 -53.02
CA PRO A 561 20.83 -35.58 -53.79
C PRO A 561 20.12 -35.91 -55.09
N THR A 562 20.77 -35.61 -56.24
CA THR A 562 20.33 -35.99 -57.57
C THR A 562 20.18 -37.51 -57.62
N ALA A 563 18.94 -37.98 -57.66
CA ALA A 563 18.64 -39.40 -57.80
C ALA A 563 18.88 -39.85 -59.24
N PRO A 564 19.48 -41.02 -59.44
CA PRO A 564 19.56 -41.63 -60.78
C PRO A 564 18.17 -42.09 -61.22
N GLU A 565 17.92 -42.00 -62.56
CA GLU A 565 16.64 -42.34 -63.18
C GLU A 565 16.20 -43.78 -62.86
N PRO A 566 14.90 -44.01 -62.59
CA PRO A 566 14.39 -45.36 -62.34
C PRO A 566 13.95 -46.04 -63.67
N PRO A 567 14.10 -47.36 -63.79
CA PRO A 567 13.47 -48.13 -64.87
C PRO A 567 11.95 -48.24 -64.58
N GLU A 568 11.26 -48.25 -65.73
CA GLU A 568 9.81 -48.41 -65.83
C GLU A 568 9.31 -49.67 -65.12
N SER A 569 8.27 -49.62 -64.40
CA SER A 569 7.02 -50.36 -64.38
C SER A 569 6.41 -50.60 -63.03
N GLN A 570 5.11 -50.53 -63.05
CA GLN A 570 4.05 -51.01 -62.15
C GLN A 570 3.29 -49.99 -61.37
N ILE A 571 2.14 -49.70 -61.94
CA ILE A 571 1.00 -49.00 -61.35
C ILE A 571 0.50 -49.81 -60.20
N GLN A 572 0.67 -49.34 -58.99
CA GLN A 572 -0.10 -49.77 -57.81
C GLN A 572 -1.06 -48.67 -57.35
N GLN A 573 -2.33 -49.02 -57.37
CA GLN A 573 -3.46 -48.20 -56.97
C GLN A 573 -3.31 -47.66 -55.53
N ARG A 574 -3.30 -46.36 -55.41
CA ARG A 574 -3.40 -45.66 -54.12
C ARG A 574 -4.81 -45.80 -53.57
N LYS A 575 -4.97 -46.50 -52.47
CA LYS A 575 -6.19 -46.45 -51.63
C LYS A 575 -6.35 -45.03 -51.05
N GLN A 576 -7.43 -44.37 -51.46
CA GLN A 576 -7.90 -43.14 -50.82
C GLN A 576 -8.37 -43.47 -49.38
N LYS A 577 -7.74 -42.85 -48.39
CA LYS A 577 -8.25 -42.81 -47.02
C LYS A 577 -9.28 -41.67 -46.95
N GLU A 578 -10.55 -42.01 -46.85
CA GLU A 578 -11.61 -41.10 -46.46
C GLU A 578 -11.35 -40.61 -45.02
N LYS A 579 -11.24 -39.29 -44.89
CA LYS A 579 -11.27 -38.59 -43.58
C LYS A 579 -12.71 -38.39 -43.17
N THR A 580 -13.28 -39.29 -42.42
CA THR A 580 -14.50 -39.06 -41.67
C THR A 580 -14.12 -38.33 -40.38
N ARG A 581 -14.40 -37.05 -40.31
CA ARG A 581 -14.51 -36.30 -39.04
C ARG A 581 -15.94 -36.41 -38.55
N PRO A 582 -16.19 -36.88 -37.33
CA PRO A 582 -17.53 -36.73 -36.72
C PRO A 582 -17.73 -35.25 -36.33
N ALA A 583 -18.86 -34.72 -36.77
CA ALA A 583 -19.31 -33.38 -36.36
C ALA A 583 -19.66 -33.40 -34.87
N GLN A 584 -19.00 -32.56 -34.09
CA GLN A 584 -19.41 -32.28 -32.69
C GLN A 584 -20.64 -31.36 -32.73
N PRO A 585 -21.71 -31.67 -31.96
CA PRO A 585 -22.86 -30.79 -31.84
C PRO A 585 -22.52 -29.58 -30.97
N SER A 586 -23.04 -28.43 -31.39
CA SER A 586 -22.93 -27.13 -30.72
C SER A 586 -23.60 -27.16 -29.35
N ILE A 587 -22.94 -26.55 -28.36
CA ILE A 587 -23.36 -26.49 -26.94
C ILE A 587 -24.55 -25.50 -26.70
N TYR A 588 -25.18 -25.01 -27.76
CA TYR A 588 -26.26 -23.98 -27.65
C TYR A 588 -27.61 -24.42 -28.22
N SER A 589 -28.02 -25.67 -28.08
CA SER A 589 -29.41 -26.05 -28.35
C SER A 589 -30.07 -26.54 -27.06
N ILE A 590 -30.81 -25.66 -26.42
CA ILE A 590 -31.69 -25.97 -25.28
C ILE A 590 -33.04 -26.44 -25.85
N THR A 591 -33.33 -27.73 -25.69
CA THR A 591 -34.71 -28.27 -25.80
C THR A 591 -34.95 -29.12 -24.54
N PRO A 592 -36.10 -28.93 -23.85
CA PRO A 592 -36.41 -29.65 -22.62
C PRO A 592 -36.84 -31.09 -22.91
N PRO A 593 -36.50 -32.06 -22.04
CA PRO A 593 -36.95 -33.44 -22.20
C PRO A 593 -38.32 -33.70 -21.61
N PRO A 594 -39.10 -34.65 -22.16
CA PRO A 594 -40.30 -35.20 -21.54
C PRO A 594 -39.96 -36.27 -20.49
N PRO A 595 -40.86 -36.58 -19.56
CA PRO A 595 -40.58 -37.43 -18.41
C PRO A 595 -40.72 -38.92 -18.69
N ASP A 596 -40.04 -39.72 -17.78
CA ASP A 596 -40.14 -41.14 -17.55
C ASP A 596 -39.36 -42.12 -18.41
N ALA A 597 -38.30 -42.66 -17.81
CA ALA A 597 -38.03 -44.09 -17.57
C ALA A 597 -36.56 -44.35 -17.27
N ALA A 598 -36.22 -44.91 -16.13
CA ALA A 598 -34.94 -45.57 -15.88
C ALA A 598 -34.85 -46.87 -16.73
N PRO A 599 -33.69 -47.38 -17.12
CA PRO A 599 -32.71 -47.99 -16.21
C PRO A 599 -31.20 -47.83 -16.61
N GLU A 600 -30.38 -48.28 -15.67
CA GLU A 600 -28.95 -48.60 -15.69
C GLU A 600 -28.24 -48.77 -17.04
N THR A 601 -27.05 -48.20 -17.19
CA THR A 601 -25.86 -48.92 -17.71
C THR A 601 -24.59 -48.04 -17.72
N ASP A 602 -23.55 -48.62 -17.16
CA ASP A 602 -22.12 -48.56 -17.48
C ASP A 602 -21.47 -47.26 -17.95
N LEU A 603 -20.73 -46.65 -17.03
CA LEU A 603 -19.65 -45.70 -17.29
C LEU A 603 -18.39 -46.45 -17.80
N PRO A 604 -17.72 -45.98 -18.84
CA PRO A 604 -16.44 -46.51 -19.27
C PRO A 604 -15.35 -46.22 -18.24
N PRO A 605 -14.32 -47.08 -18.09
CA PRO A 605 -13.31 -46.95 -17.06
C PRO A 605 -12.45 -45.70 -17.26
N GLN A 606 -12.46 -44.83 -16.25
CA GLN A 606 -11.50 -43.72 -16.16
C GLN A 606 -10.10 -44.30 -16.01
N THR A 607 -9.21 -43.96 -16.94
CA THR A 607 -7.77 -44.26 -16.84
C THR A 607 -7.22 -43.59 -15.59
N LYS A 608 -6.88 -44.41 -14.59
CA LYS A 608 -6.19 -43.95 -13.39
C LYS A 608 -4.80 -43.41 -13.78
N GLN A 609 -4.62 -42.12 -13.72
CA GLN A 609 -3.28 -41.51 -13.79
C GLN A 609 -2.57 -41.76 -12.46
N THR A 610 -1.48 -42.50 -12.49
CA THR A 610 -0.61 -42.75 -11.34
C THR A 610 0.55 -41.78 -11.37
N PHE A 611 0.72 -41.05 -10.27
CA PHE A 611 1.86 -40.14 -10.09
C PHE A 611 2.80 -40.74 -9.03
N ASN A 612 4.10 -40.78 -9.36
CA ASN A 612 5.12 -41.16 -8.38
C ASN A 612 5.41 -39.96 -7.48
N VAL A 613 5.05 -40.07 -6.22
CA VAL A 613 5.29 -39.04 -5.19
C VAL A 613 6.15 -39.59 -4.05
N THR A 614 6.90 -38.72 -3.39
CA THR A 614 7.69 -39.11 -2.22
C THR A 614 6.76 -39.52 -1.05
N SER A 615 7.27 -40.34 -0.14
CA SER A 615 6.51 -40.79 1.01
C SER A 615 5.95 -39.64 1.87
N SER A 616 6.70 -38.56 2.03
CA SER A 616 6.26 -37.34 2.72
C SER A 616 5.10 -36.65 2.01
N THR A 617 5.16 -36.55 0.67
CA THR A 617 4.11 -35.93 -0.16
C THR A 617 2.83 -36.80 -0.12
N ALA A 618 2.96 -38.14 -0.13
CA ALA A 618 1.83 -39.04 -0.04
C ALA A 618 1.10 -38.90 1.32
N THR A 619 1.84 -38.70 2.42
CA THR A 619 1.28 -38.49 3.76
C THR A 619 0.46 -37.18 3.81
N VAL A 620 0.96 -36.11 3.23
CA VAL A 620 0.27 -34.81 3.15
C VAL A 620 -1.02 -34.93 2.33
N PHE A 621 -0.99 -35.61 1.17
CA PHE A 621 -2.18 -35.85 0.37
C PHE A 621 -3.21 -36.72 1.10
N SER A 622 -2.80 -37.79 1.81
CA SER A 622 -3.70 -38.63 2.59
C SER A 622 -4.39 -37.83 3.71
N SER A 623 -3.68 -36.91 4.37
CA SER A 623 -4.26 -36.06 5.43
C SER A 623 -5.26 -35.02 4.90
N LEU A 624 -5.07 -34.52 3.67
CA LEU A 624 -5.97 -33.55 3.03
C LEU A 624 -7.31 -34.16 2.59
N PHE A 625 -7.32 -35.46 2.26
CA PHE A 625 -8.51 -36.16 1.75
C PHE A 625 -9.14 -37.14 2.73
N SER A 626 -8.62 -37.23 3.96
CA SER A 626 -9.26 -38.05 5.00
C SER A 626 -10.58 -37.40 5.47
N ARG A 627 -11.67 -38.16 5.45
CA ARG A 627 -13.01 -37.70 5.86
C ARG A 627 -13.20 -37.62 7.39
N SER A 628 -12.16 -37.63 8.18
CA SER A 628 -12.24 -37.50 9.64
C SER A 628 -12.36 -36.04 10.05
N SER A 629 -13.40 -35.71 10.80
CA SER A 629 -13.71 -34.37 11.33
C SER A 629 -12.69 -33.84 12.36
N THR A 630 -11.65 -34.59 12.67
CA THR A 630 -10.63 -34.28 13.67
C THR A 630 -9.27 -33.90 13.08
N SER A 631 -9.09 -33.92 11.76
CA SER A 631 -7.80 -33.67 11.12
C SER A 631 -7.59 -32.22 10.66
N ARG A 632 -7.79 -31.23 11.56
CA ARG A 632 -7.16 -29.90 11.41
C ARG A 632 -5.80 -29.91 12.10
N GLY A 633 -4.90 -30.71 11.59
CA GLY A 633 -3.49 -30.66 11.96
C GLY A 633 -2.83 -29.43 11.33
N THR A 634 -2.13 -28.65 12.14
CA THR A 634 -1.19 -27.64 11.69
C THR A 634 -0.13 -28.31 10.83
N LEU A 635 0.00 -27.88 9.57
CA LEU A 635 1.09 -28.28 8.70
C LEU A 635 2.40 -27.68 9.25
N PRO A 636 3.45 -28.48 9.50
CA PRO A 636 4.77 -27.90 9.76
C PRO A 636 5.33 -27.32 8.46
N TRP A 637 5.78 -26.09 8.53
CA TRP A 637 6.57 -25.42 7.50
C TRP A 637 8.02 -25.87 7.59
#